data_64cdef1ff3b7b367e9842412067716c6
#
_entry.id   64cdef1ff3b7b367e9842412067716c6
#
_cell.length_a   1.000
_cell.length_b   1.000
_cell.length_c   1.000
_cell.angle_alpha   90.00
_cell.angle_beta   90.00
_cell.angle_gamma   90.00
#
_symmetry.space_group_name_H-M   'P 1'
#
loop_
_entity.id
_entity.type
_entity.pdbx_description
1 polymer ?
#
loop_
_entity_poly.entity_id
_entity_poly.type
_entity_poly.pdbx_seq_one_letter_code
_entity_poly.pdbx_strand_id
1 'polypeptide(L)'
;MEKNNEIKNKIITLSGQPVSGKGTAVKLLKDKLLESQKYKEEDIHVISTGEEYRKHFNLIVDIIKDPSRLSELAKFDSVKSLFKNHEYKEAFMEALIAMRSYKKDLSNFTIQDANDLPEFKDIRRVIDTIIDQEIKEKGIEIKKEKRDNEIWVIDSRLAFYNIPDSFSVRLTSSPEVAGERLFNDKKRGEEDNQYQTVQEAIKERERRRVGEQKRYKSRYGID
;
A
#
# COMPACT_ATOMS: atom_id res chain seq x y z
N MET A 1 9.90 28.80 30.32
CA MET A 1 10.61 28.48 29.08
C MET A 1 9.91 27.26 28.49
N GLU A 2 8.90 27.49 27.69
CA GLU A 2 8.28 26.41 26.90
C GLU A 2 9.30 26.00 25.83
N LYS A 3 9.73 24.73 25.93
CA LYS A 3 10.48 24.13 24.83
C LYS A 3 9.55 24.06 23.64
N ASN A 4 9.73 24.94 22.67
CA ASN A 4 9.19 24.79 21.33
C ASN A 4 9.70 23.44 20.82
N ASN A 5 8.90 22.42 20.97
CA ASN A 5 9.03 21.19 20.23
C ASN A 5 8.62 21.48 18.78
N GLU A 6 9.48 22.18 18.06
CA GLU A 6 9.38 22.22 16.61
C GLU A 6 9.44 20.77 16.11
N ILE A 7 8.34 20.32 15.57
CA ILE A 7 8.28 19.01 14.89
C ILE A 7 9.21 19.14 13.67
N LYS A 8 10.45 18.73 13.85
CA LYS A 8 11.53 18.84 12.85
C LYS A 8 11.25 18.10 11.54
N ASN A 9 10.29 17.18 11.53
CA ASN A 9 9.90 16.40 10.36
C ASN A 9 8.38 16.41 10.23
N LYS A 10 7.89 17.13 9.25
CA LYS A 10 6.44 17.21 8.99
C LYS A 10 5.93 16.00 8.18
N ILE A 11 6.34 14.81 8.61
CA ILE A 11 5.86 13.55 8.04
C ILE A 11 4.88 12.92 9.02
N ILE A 12 3.64 12.78 8.59
CA ILE A 12 2.58 12.08 9.30
C ILE A 12 2.35 10.74 8.61
N THR A 13 2.53 9.64 9.31
CA THR A 13 2.20 8.32 8.78
C THR A 13 0.89 7.82 9.35
N LEU A 14 -0.04 7.46 8.48
CA LEU A 14 -1.32 6.88 8.84
C LEU A 14 -1.28 5.38 8.58
N SER A 15 -1.30 4.59 9.64
CA SER A 15 -1.36 3.13 9.57
C SER A 15 -2.71 2.61 10.05
N GLY A 16 -3.02 1.37 9.72
CA GLY A 16 -4.25 0.72 10.16
C GLY A 16 -4.69 -0.37 9.21
N GLN A 17 -5.57 -1.22 9.69
CA GLN A 17 -6.12 -2.35 8.96
C GLN A 17 -6.93 -1.90 7.72
N PRO A 18 -7.21 -2.81 6.77
CA PRO A 18 -8.17 -2.53 5.72
C PRO A 18 -9.47 -1.98 6.28
N VAL A 19 -10.05 -1.00 5.60
CA VAL A 19 -11.34 -0.37 5.97
C VAL A 19 -11.37 0.33 7.34
N SER A 20 -10.19 0.60 7.96
CA SER A 20 -10.13 1.35 9.22
C SER A 20 -10.47 2.85 9.08
N GLY A 21 -10.69 3.33 7.84
CA GLY A 21 -11.02 4.74 7.58
C GLY A 21 -9.82 5.64 7.28
N LYS A 22 -8.66 5.07 6.94
CA LYS A 22 -7.44 5.85 6.63
C LYS A 22 -7.69 6.92 5.56
N GLY A 23 -8.28 6.56 4.43
CA GLY A 23 -8.56 7.54 3.37
C GLY A 23 -9.45 8.69 3.83
N THR A 24 -10.47 8.41 4.66
CA THR A 24 -11.31 9.44 5.28
C THR A 24 -10.50 10.33 6.23
N ALA A 25 -9.63 9.71 7.04
CA ALA A 25 -8.76 10.45 7.96
C ALA A 25 -7.75 11.34 7.22
N VAL A 26 -7.17 10.85 6.11
CA VAL A 26 -6.30 11.66 5.22
C VAL A 26 -7.03 12.89 4.72
N LYS A 27 -8.27 12.70 4.20
CA LYS A 27 -9.08 13.81 3.70
C LYS A 27 -9.37 14.83 4.80
N LEU A 28 -9.89 14.39 5.94
CA LEU A 28 -10.19 15.27 7.07
C LEU A 28 -8.94 15.98 7.61
N LEU A 29 -7.79 15.30 7.64
CA LEU A 29 -6.53 15.92 8.03
C LEU A 29 -6.13 17.02 7.05
N LYS A 30 -6.21 16.76 5.73
CA LYS A 30 -5.93 17.75 4.70
C LYS A 30 -6.83 18.98 4.86
N ASP A 31 -8.15 18.76 5.02
CA ASP A 31 -9.12 19.83 5.21
C ASP A 31 -8.77 20.68 6.45
N LYS A 32 -8.43 20.04 7.58
CA LYS A 32 -8.04 20.73 8.82
C LYS A 32 -6.72 21.50 8.71
N LEU A 33 -5.75 20.98 7.97
CA LEU A 33 -4.50 21.69 7.69
C LEU A 33 -4.75 22.96 6.88
N LEU A 34 -5.62 22.89 5.86
CA LEU A 34 -6.02 24.05 5.06
C LEU A 34 -6.82 25.08 5.89
N GLU A 35 -7.79 24.64 6.69
CA GLU A 35 -8.56 25.49 7.60
C GLU A 35 -7.67 26.23 8.60
N SER A 36 -6.53 25.66 8.99
CA SER A 36 -5.58 26.30 9.93
C SER A 36 -4.89 27.52 9.35
N GLN A 37 -4.96 27.75 8.04
CA GLN A 37 -4.28 28.82 7.29
C GLN A 37 -2.74 28.82 7.43
N LYS A 38 -2.16 27.77 8.04
CA LYS A 38 -0.70 27.61 8.17
C LYS A 38 -0.09 26.96 6.93
N TYR A 39 -0.88 26.25 6.15
CA TYR A 39 -0.47 25.51 4.96
C TYR A 39 -1.36 25.87 3.80
N LYS A 40 -0.78 25.98 2.62
CA LYS A 40 -1.50 26.05 1.36
C LYS A 40 -1.68 24.65 0.79
N GLU A 41 -2.50 24.51 -0.24
CA GLU A 41 -2.75 23.20 -0.87
C GLU A 41 -1.48 22.61 -1.47
N GLU A 42 -0.62 23.44 -2.07
CA GLU A 42 0.68 23.05 -2.62
C GLU A 42 1.68 22.55 -1.58
N ASP A 43 1.50 22.91 -0.30
CA ASP A 43 2.37 22.51 0.82
C ASP A 43 1.95 21.17 1.44
N ILE A 44 0.79 20.62 1.06
CA ILE A 44 0.25 19.38 1.64
C ILE A 44 0.35 18.27 0.63
N HIS A 45 1.29 17.36 0.87
CA HIS A 45 1.54 16.21 0.01
C HIS A 45 0.94 14.95 0.60
N VAL A 46 0.22 14.18 -0.21
CA VAL A 46 -0.38 12.91 0.20
C VAL A 46 0.19 11.78 -0.65
N ILE A 47 0.65 10.71 0.00
CA ILE A 47 1.06 9.46 -0.65
C ILE A 47 0.16 8.34 -0.15
N SER A 48 -0.50 7.64 -1.06
CA SER A 48 -1.33 6.48 -0.76
C SER A 48 -0.69 5.21 -1.32
N THR A 49 -0.25 4.31 -0.44
CA THR A 49 0.31 3.03 -0.89
C THR A 49 -0.73 2.14 -1.56
N GLY A 50 -2.03 2.37 -1.33
CA GLY A 50 -3.08 1.68 -2.06
C GLY A 50 -3.12 2.09 -3.55
N GLU A 51 -2.82 3.35 -3.85
CA GLU A 51 -2.71 3.85 -5.24
C GLU A 51 -1.42 3.34 -5.89
N GLU A 52 -0.29 3.37 -5.19
CA GLU A 52 0.97 2.82 -5.67
C GLU A 52 0.86 1.32 -5.94
N TYR A 53 0.13 0.58 -5.07
CA TYR A 53 -0.11 -0.84 -5.30
C TYR A 53 -0.85 -1.09 -6.63
N ARG A 54 -1.90 -0.33 -6.93
CA ARG A 54 -2.63 -0.45 -8.20
C ARG A 54 -1.74 -0.09 -9.40
N LYS A 55 -0.94 0.95 -9.28
CA LYS A 55 0.02 1.36 -10.32
C LYS A 55 1.02 0.25 -10.64
N HIS A 56 1.64 -0.35 -9.61
CA HIS A 56 2.60 -1.43 -9.80
C HIS A 56 1.93 -2.73 -10.24
N PHE A 57 0.71 -3.00 -9.79
CA PHE A 57 -0.08 -4.12 -10.31
C PHE A 57 -0.34 -3.97 -11.82
N ASN A 58 -0.73 -2.78 -12.28
CA ASN A 58 -0.93 -2.51 -13.70
C ASN A 58 0.38 -2.67 -14.49
N LEU A 59 1.52 -2.24 -13.94
CA LEU A 59 2.83 -2.52 -14.55
C LEU A 59 3.08 -4.02 -14.73
N ILE A 60 2.74 -4.84 -13.72
CA ILE A 60 2.86 -6.29 -13.84
C ILE A 60 1.93 -6.83 -14.93
N VAL A 61 0.68 -6.38 -14.99
CA VAL A 61 -0.26 -6.76 -16.06
C VAL A 61 0.29 -6.39 -17.43
N ASP A 62 0.88 -5.22 -17.57
CA ASP A 62 1.51 -4.79 -18.82
C ASP A 62 2.73 -5.65 -19.19
N ILE A 63 3.55 -6.05 -18.21
CA ILE A 63 4.66 -6.99 -18.42
C ILE A 63 4.14 -8.37 -18.89
N ILE A 64 3.01 -8.83 -18.35
CA ILE A 64 2.39 -10.09 -18.78
C ILE A 64 1.92 -9.99 -20.23
N LYS A 65 1.37 -8.83 -20.65
CA LYS A 65 0.96 -8.56 -22.03
C LYS A 65 2.17 -8.46 -22.97
N ASP A 66 3.20 -7.77 -22.53
CA ASP A 66 4.45 -7.54 -23.27
C ASP A 66 5.67 -7.87 -22.40
N PRO A 67 6.20 -9.11 -22.47
CA PRO A 67 7.36 -9.54 -21.70
C PRO A 67 8.64 -8.73 -21.93
N SER A 68 8.75 -7.97 -23.03
CA SER A 68 9.92 -7.10 -23.28
C SER A 68 10.05 -6.00 -22.20
N ARG A 69 8.94 -5.65 -21.57
CA ARG A 69 8.87 -4.67 -20.46
C ARG A 69 9.38 -5.19 -19.12
N LEU A 70 9.75 -6.47 -19.01
CA LEU A 70 10.31 -7.03 -17.78
C LEU A 70 11.53 -6.26 -17.27
N SER A 71 12.29 -5.67 -18.20
CA SER A 71 13.43 -4.79 -17.88
C SER A 71 13.03 -3.55 -17.06
N GLU A 72 11.76 -3.15 -17.06
CA GLU A 72 11.30 -2.02 -16.26
C GLU A 72 11.38 -2.29 -14.76
N LEU A 73 11.28 -3.55 -14.33
CA LEU A 73 11.50 -3.95 -12.95
C LEU A 73 12.95 -3.76 -12.49
N ALA A 74 13.90 -3.73 -13.44
CA ALA A 74 15.30 -3.48 -13.12
C ALA A 74 15.59 -2.03 -12.69
N LYS A 75 14.62 -1.12 -12.74
CA LYS A 75 14.74 0.25 -12.18
C LYS A 75 14.72 0.22 -10.65
N PHE A 76 14.15 -0.82 -10.04
CA PHE A 76 14.00 -0.94 -8.60
C PHE A 76 15.13 -1.78 -8.01
N ASP A 77 16.01 -1.16 -7.23
CA ASP A 77 17.15 -1.85 -6.61
C ASP A 77 16.72 -2.92 -5.61
N SER A 78 15.57 -2.74 -4.96
CA SER A 78 14.96 -3.74 -4.10
C SER A 78 14.56 -5.01 -4.87
N VAL A 79 14.06 -4.86 -6.10
CA VAL A 79 13.73 -6.00 -6.97
C VAL A 79 14.98 -6.69 -7.47
N LYS A 80 16.02 -5.94 -7.87
CA LYS A 80 17.33 -6.51 -8.20
C LYS A 80 17.88 -7.33 -7.04
N SER A 81 17.77 -6.78 -5.82
CA SER A 81 18.21 -7.48 -4.61
C SER A 81 17.40 -8.73 -4.32
N LEU A 82 16.07 -8.66 -4.48
CA LEU A 82 15.18 -9.80 -4.32
C LEU A 82 15.51 -10.92 -5.31
N PHE A 83 15.78 -10.58 -6.57
CA PHE A 83 16.07 -11.53 -7.66
C PHE A 83 17.50 -12.09 -7.64
N LYS A 84 18.37 -11.65 -6.73
CA LYS A 84 19.62 -12.38 -6.43
C LYS A 84 19.35 -13.75 -5.84
N ASN A 85 18.22 -13.92 -5.15
CA ASN A 85 17.74 -15.25 -4.80
C ASN A 85 17.02 -15.87 -6.01
N HIS A 86 17.61 -16.93 -6.55
CA HIS A 86 17.13 -17.58 -7.76
C HIS A 86 15.72 -18.16 -7.58
N GLU A 87 15.42 -18.74 -6.43
CA GLU A 87 14.09 -19.29 -6.13
C GLU A 87 12.99 -18.23 -6.22
N TYR A 88 13.25 -17.02 -5.69
CA TYR A 88 12.26 -15.92 -5.77
C TYR A 88 12.07 -15.43 -7.19
N LYS A 89 13.15 -15.39 -7.98
CA LYS A 89 13.06 -14.99 -9.39
C LYS A 89 12.28 -16.02 -10.19
N GLU A 90 12.54 -17.31 -9.99
CA GLU A 90 11.82 -18.40 -10.66
C GLU A 90 10.33 -18.39 -10.28
N ALA A 91 10.01 -18.34 -8.97
CA ALA A 91 8.63 -18.29 -8.50
C ALA A 91 7.87 -17.09 -9.07
N PHE A 92 8.52 -15.93 -9.20
CA PHE A 92 7.93 -14.76 -9.83
C PHE A 92 7.66 -15.00 -11.33
N MET A 93 8.60 -15.61 -12.07
CA MET A 93 8.43 -15.90 -13.49
C MET A 93 7.31 -16.93 -13.72
N GLU A 94 7.22 -17.94 -12.88
CA GLU A 94 6.12 -18.91 -12.90
C GLU A 94 4.77 -18.25 -12.64
N ALA A 95 4.71 -17.32 -11.68
CA ALA A 95 3.50 -16.55 -11.39
C ALA A 95 3.05 -15.67 -12.57
N LEU A 96 3.98 -15.06 -13.31
CA LEU A 96 3.64 -14.31 -14.54
C LEU A 96 3.03 -15.24 -15.61
N ILE A 97 3.58 -16.44 -15.78
CA ILE A 97 3.08 -17.45 -16.73
C ILE A 97 1.69 -17.92 -16.30
N ALA A 98 1.49 -18.21 -15.01
CA ALA A 98 0.20 -18.62 -14.47
C ALA A 98 -0.87 -17.55 -14.69
N MET A 99 -0.59 -16.29 -14.41
CA MET A 99 -1.50 -15.17 -14.65
C MET A 99 -1.86 -15.04 -16.14
N ARG A 100 -0.90 -15.18 -17.04
CA ARG A 100 -1.13 -15.14 -18.48
C ARG A 100 -2.02 -16.26 -18.96
N SER A 101 -1.88 -17.45 -18.37
CA SER A 101 -2.66 -18.64 -18.73
C SER A 101 -4.07 -18.61 -18.16
N TYR A 102 -4.28 -17.95 -17.02
CA TYR A 102 -5.56 -17.87 -16.34
C TYR A 102 -6.63 -17.13 -17.15
N LYS A 103 -6.27 -16.03 -17.80
CA LYS A 103 -7.20 -15.21 -18.55
C LYS A 103 -6.63 -14.87 -19.92
N LYS A 104 -7.33 -15.30 -20.99
CA LYS A 104 -6.90 -15.02 -22.37
C LYS A 104 -6.88 -13.53 -22.71
N ASP A 105 -7.83 -12.79 -22.16
CA ASP A 105 -7.91 -11.32 -22.26
C ASP A 105 -7.57 -10.66 -20.93
N LEU A 106 -6.41 -10.02 -20.90
CA LEU A 106 -5.90 -9.29 -19.73
C LEU A 106 -6.33 -7.81 -19.70
N SER A 107 -7.16 -7.35 -20.66
CA SER A 107 -7.60 -5.95 -20.70
C SER A 107 -8.42 -5.56 -19.47
N ASN A 108 -9.16 -6.52 -18.93
CA ASN A 108 -10.00 -6.38 -17.74
C ASN A 108 -9.51 -7.24 -16.56
N PHE A 109 -8.19 -7.51 -16.51
CA PHE A 109 -7.64 -8.32 -15.42
C PHE A 109 -7.51 -7.47 -14.15
N THR A 110 -8.17 -7.91 -13.10
CA THR A 110 -8.25 -7.18 -11.84
C THR A 110 -7.36 -7.79 -10.76
N ILE A 111 -7.12 -7.03 -9.68
CA ILE A 111 -6.46 -7.54 -8.47
C ILE A 111 -7.23 -8.72 -7.88
N GLN A 112 -8.56 -8.75 -8.04
CA GLN A 112 -9.38 -9.84 -7.54
C GLN A 112 -9.14 -11.12 -8.35
N ASP A 113 -9.11 -11.04 -9.68
CA ASP A 113 -8.74 -12.19 -10.54
C ASP A 113 -7.38 -12.75 -10.12
N ALA A 114 -6.42 -11.87 -9.81
CA ALA A 114 -5.09 -12.27 -9.37
C ALA A 114 -5.11 -12.93 -7.98
N ASN A 115 -5.95 -12.47 -7.06
CA ASN A 115 -6.05 -13.03 -5.71
C ASN A 115 -6.53 -14.48 -5.67
N ASP A 116 -7.22 -14.92 -6.73
CA ASP A 116 -7.69 -16.32 -6.86
C ASP A 116 -6.56 -17.27 -7.30
N LEU A 117 -5.40 -16.73 -7.71
CA LEU A 117 -4.23 -17.50 -8.10
C LEU A 117 -3.28 -17.72 -6.91
N PRO A 118 -2.94 -18.98 -6.57
CA PRO A 118 -1.97 -19.28 -5.50
C PRO A 118 -0.61 -18.60 -5.71
N GLU A 119 -0.16 -18.50 -6.97
CA GLU A 119 1.12 -17.93 -7.38
C GLU A 119 1.16 -16.42 -7.21
N PHE A 120 0.01 -15.75 -7.11
CA PHE A 120 -0.05 -14.29 -6.95
C PHE A 120 0.69 -13.77 -5.70
N LYS A 121 0.93 -14.62 -4.71
CA LYS A 121 1.76 -14.29 -3.54
C LYS A 121 3.15 -13.79 -3.94
N ASP A 122 3.74 -14.33 -5.02
CA ASP A 122 5.09 -13.99 -5.48
C ASP A 122 5.09 -12.69 -6.27
N ILE A 123 4.06 -12.44 -7.07
CA ILE A 123 3.79 -11.12 -7.67
C ILE A 123 3.62 -10.06 -6.59
N ARG A 124 2.77 -10.32 -5.60
CA ARG A 124 2.53 -9.40 -4.47
C ARG A 124 3.82 -9.08 -3.71
N ARG A 125 4.70 -10.07 -3.54
CA ARG A 125 6.01 -9.87 -2.91
C ARG A 125 6.84 -8.83 -3.65
N VAL A 126 6.87 -8.88 -4.98
CA VAL A 126 7.60 -7.91 -5.81
C VAL A 126 6.98 -6.52 -5.65
N ILE A 127 5.66 -6.40 -5.78
CA ILE A 127 4.94 -5.12 -5.62
C ILE A 127 5.19 -4.50 -4.24
N ASP A 128 5.02 -5.29 -3.17
CA ASP A 128 5.26 -4.82 -1.80
C ASP A 128 6.72 -4.36 -1.62
N THR A 129 7.68 -5.07 -2.24
CA THR A 129 9.11 -4.73 -2.17
C THR A 129 9.41 -3.39 -2.84
N ILE A 130 8.78 -3.10 -3.98
CA ILE A 130 8.90 -1.82 -4.68
C ILE A 130 8.35 -0.70 -3.80
N ILE A 131 7.12 -0.86 -3.29
CA ILE A 131 6.44 0.16 -2.48
C ILE A 131 7.25 0.48 -1.22
N ASP A 132 7.77 -0.53 -0.54
CA ASP A 132 8.58 -0.32 0.67
C ASP A 132 9.85 0.47 0.37
N GLN A 133 10.51 0.21 -0.76
CA GLN A 133 11.65 0.99 -1.22
C GLN A 133 11.25 2.44 -1.49
N GLU A 134 10.21 2.67 -2.29
CA GLU A 134 9.74 4.00 -2.66
C GLU A 134 9.38 4.85 -1.43
N ILE A 135 8.66 4.26 -0.46
CA ILE A 135 8.30 4.95 0.78
C ILE A 135 9.55 5.28 1.62
N LYS A 136 10.49 4.36 1.72
CA LYS A 136 11.75 4.59 2.45
C LYS A 136 12.58 5.68 1.81
N GLU A 137 12.75 5.63 0.49
CA GLU A 137 13.51 6.63 -0.28
C GLU A 137 12.86 8.01 -0.18
N LYS A 138 11.51 8.05 -0.27
CA LYS A 138 10.77 9.31 -0.11
C LYS A 138 10.93 9.88 1.29
N GLY A 139 10.90 9.06 2.32
CA GLY A 139 11.17 9.50 3.69
C GLY A 139 12.58 10.09 3.86
N ILE A 140 13.59 9.51 3.19
CA ILE A 140 14.96 10.04 3.19
C ILE A 140 15.04 11.37 2.43
N GLU A 141 14.40 11.47 1.26
CA GLU A 141 14.33 12.68 0.44
C GLU A 141 13.72 13.85 1.23
N ILE A 142 12.53 13.65 1.82
CA ILE A 142 11.82 14.67 2.60
C ILE A 142 12.68 15.18 3.76
N LYS A 143 13.42 14.29 4.43
CA LYS A 143 14.31 14.65 5.55
C LYS A 143 15.53 15.46 5.10
N LYS A 144 16.02 15.23 3.88
CA LYS A 144 17.16 15.97 3.31
C LYS A 144 16.75 17.35 2.81
N GLU A 145 15.58 17.44 2.21
CA GLU A 145 15.02 18.67 1.70
C GLU A 145 14.38 19.47 2.84
N LYS A 146 15.14 20.33 3.51
CA LYS A 146 14.66 21.20 4.61
C LYS A 146 13.60 22.20 4.12
N ARG A 147 12.43 21.71 3.71
CA ARG A 147 11.29 22.53 3.31
C ARG A 147 10.41 22.79 4.52
N ASP A 148 10.65 23.88 5.23
CA ASP A 148 10.04 24.15 6.54
C ASP A 148 8.51 24.31 6.53
N ASN A 149 7.90 24.51 5.37
CA ASN A 149 6.45 24.74 5.23
C ASN A 149 5.67 23.57 4.66
N GLU A 150 6.32 22.49 4.23
CA GLU A 150 5.62 21.33 3.66
C GLU A 150 5.22 20.32 4.73
N ILE A 151 4.09 19.65 4.52
CA ILE A 151 3.62 18.53 5.33
C ILE A 151 3.33 17.33 4.44
N TRP A 152 3.83 16.18 4.84
CA TRP A 152 3.68 14.93 4.11
C TRP A 152 2.79 13.97 4.89
N VAL A 153 1.69 13.54 4.29
CA VAL A 153 0.76 12.55 4.84
C VAL A 153 0.92 11.26 4.06
N ILE A 154 1.39 10.21 4.71
CA ILE A 154 1.66 8.92 4.08
C ILE A 154 0.67 7.89 4.61
N ASP A 155 -0.33 7.54 3.77
CA ASP A 155 -1.27 6.45 4.04
C ASP A 155 -0.63 5.12 3.64
N SER A 156 -0.03 4.44 4.60
CA SER A 156 0.59 3.14 4.40
C SER A 156 0.53 2.30 5.66
N ARG A 157 0.35 0.99 5.49
CA ARG A 157 0.31 0.05 6.62
C ARG A 157 1.63 -0.05 7.36
N LEU A 158 2.76 0.15 6.66
CA LEU A 158 4.11 0.02 7.18
C LEU A 158 4.92 1.33 7.14
N ALA A 159 4.29 2.48 6.86
CA ALA A 159 5.02 3.74 6.78
C ALA A 159 5.74 4.08 8.09
N PHE A 160 5.16 3.77 9.25
CA PHE A 160 5.79 3.94 10.55
C PHE A 160 7.08 3.12 10.71
N TYR A 161 7.16 1.96 10.05
CA TYR A 161 8.35 1.10 10.03
C TYR A 161 9.40 1.62 9.06
N ASN A 162 8.95 2.04 7.87
CA ASN A 162 9.84 2.55 6.82
C ASN A 162 10.35 3.97 7.13
N ILE A 163 9.62 4.76 7.93
CA ILE A 163 9.94 6.12 8.36
C ILE A 163 9.76 6.24 9.87
N PRO A 164 10.66 5.67 10.67
CA PRO A 164 10.48 5.54 12.12
C PRO A 164 10.39 6.89 12.87
N ASP A 165 10.98 7.97 12.32
CA ASP A 165 10.95 9.30 12.94
C ASP A 165 9.73 10.14 12.52
N SER A 166 8.73 9.55 11.86
CA SER A 166 7.49 10.23 11.51
C SER A 166 6.54 10.34 12.70
N PHE A 167 5.62 11.30 12.63
CA PHE A 167 4.47 11.32 13.54
C PHE A 167 3.48 10.22 13.14
N SER A 168 3.52 9.11 13.86
CA SER A 168 2.77 7.91 13.48
C SER A 168 1.40 7.85 14.15
N VAL A 169 0.36 7.71 13.35
CA VAL A 169 -1.03 7.52 13.79
C VAL A 169 -1.52 6.16 13.33
N ARG A 170 -2.01 5.36 14.27
CA ARG A 170 -2.63 4.06 13.96
C ARG A 170 -4.14 4.15 14.10
N LEU A 171 -4.85 3.88 13.01
CA LEU A 171 -6.31 3.83 13.00
C LEU A 171 -6.79 2.39 13.22
N THR A 172 -7.73 2.26 14.15
CA THR A 172 -8.38 0.99 14.45
C THR A 172 -9.88 1.11 14.25
N SER A 173 -10.54 0.01 13.94
CA SER A 173 -11.99 -0.10 13.90
C SER A 173 -12.38 -1.49 14.42
N SER A 174 -13.55 -1.58 15.05
CA SER A 174 -14.07 -2.90 15.42
C SER A 174 -14.32 -3.76 14.17
N PRO A 175 -14.33 -5.09 14.29
CA PRO A 175 -14.64 -5.99 13.18
C PRO A 175 -15.99 -5.65 12.52
N GLU A 176 -17.00 -5.33 13.33
CA GLU A 176 -18.37 -5.01 12.89
C GLU A 176 -18.39 -3.75 12.03
N VAL A 177 -17.84 -2.64 12.56
CA VAL A 177 -17.78 -1.36 11.83
C VAL A 177 -16.99 -1.49 10.54
N ALA A 178 -15.90 -2.24 10.55
CA ALA A 178 -15.11 -2.46 9.35
C ALA A 178 -15.80 -3.40 8.34
N GLY A 179 -16.53 -4.41 8.83
CA GLY A 179 -17.36 -5.29 8.00
C GLY A 179 -18.50 -4.52 7.33
N GLU A 180 -19.25 -3.69 8.08
CA GLU A 180 -20.29 -2.83 7.53
C GLU A 180 -19.75 -1.86 6.47
N ARG A 181 -18.59 -1.23 6.72
CA ARG A 181 -17.93 -0.36 5.74
C ARG A 181 -17.53 -1.12 4.49
N LEU A 182 -16.98 -2.32 4.64
CA LEU A 182 -16.58 -3.17 3.52
C LEU A 182 -17.81 -3.62 2.70
N PHE A 183 -18.89 -3.99 3.37
CA PHE A 183 -20.15 -4.39 2.73
C PHE A 183 -20.82 -3.24 1.96
N ASN A 184 -20.75 -2.01 2.49
CA ASN A 184 -21.35 -0.82 1.90
C ASN A 184 -20.45 -0.08 0.91
N ASP A 185 -19.19 -0.47 0.75
CA ASP A 185 -18.23 0.19 -0.14
C ASP A 185 -18.44 -0.21 -1.60
N LYS A 186 -19.41 0.45 -2.26
CA LYS A 186 -19.76 0.19 -3.66
C LYS A 186 -18.59 0.43 -4.64
N LYS A 187 -17.63 1.31 -4.30
CA LYS A 187 -16.47 1.58 -5.15
C LYS A 187 -15.47 0.42 -5.16
N ARG A 188 -15.43 -0.33 -4.06
CA ARG A 188 -14.62 -1.56 -3.98
C ARG A 188 -15.32 -2.77 -4.57
N GLY A 189 -16.66 -2.71 -4.72
CA GLY A 189 -17.45 -3.79 -5.33
C GLY A 189 -17.11 -4.06 -6.80
N GLU A 190 -16.44 -3.09 -7.48
CA GLU A 190 -15.90 -3.30 -8.82
C GLU A 190 -14.51 -3.99 -8.78
N GLU A 191 -13.79 -3.88 -7.66
CA GLU A 191 -12.44 -4.44 -7.47
C GLU A 191 -12.42 -5.67 -6.54
N ASP A 192 -13.42 -5.82 -5.66
CA ASP A 192 -13.55 -6.89 -4.65
C ASP A 192 -14.92 -7.60 -4.83
N ASN A 193 -14.98 -8.89 -4.50
CA ASN A 193 -16.24 -9.65 -4.51
C ASN A 193 -17.36 -8.92 -3.74
N GLN A 194 -18.55 -8.84 -4.35
CA GLN A 194 -19.73 -8.37 -3.64
C GLN A 194 -20.10 -9.38 -2.56
N TYR A 195 -20.00 -8.96 -1.32
CA TYR A 195 -20.41 -9.79 -0.19
C TYR A 195 -21.95 -9.83 -0.15
N GLN A 196 -22.51 -11.01 0.10
CA GLN A 196 -23.97 -11.16 0.25
C GLN A 196 -24.46 -10.69 1.63
N THR A 197 -23.56 -10.75 2.63
CA THR A 197 -23.86 -10.36 4.01
C THR A 197 -22.71 -9.60 4.67
N VAL A 198 -23.04 -8.80 5.69
CA VAL A 198 -22.05 -8.15 6.54
C VAL A 198 -21.14 -9.18 7.23
N GLN A 199 -21.68 -10.33 7.58
CA GLN A 199 -20.93 -11.41 8.23
C GLN A 199 -19.83 -11.99 7.31
N GLU A 200 -20.10 -12.12 6.03
CA GLU A 200 -19.11 -12.52 5.04
C GLU A 200 -18.00 -11.45 4.91
N ALA A 201 -18.37 -10.17 4.87
CA ALA A 201 -17.42 -9.08 4.84
C ALA A 201 -16.52 -9.05 6.10
N ILE A 202 -17.07 -9.34 7.29
CA ILE A 202 -16.31 -9.46 8.54
C ILE A 202 -15.29 -10.62 8.45
N LYS A 203 -15.74 -11.80 8.00
CA LYS A 203 -14.86 -12.98 7.85
C LYS A 203 -13.71 -12.71 6.87
N GLU A 204 -14.04 -12.10 5.73
CA GLU A 204 -13.02 -11.79 4.73
C GLU A 204 -12.01 -10.75 5.26
N ARG A 205 -12.49 -9.71 5.94
CA ARG A 205 -11.61 -8.74 6.60
C ARG A 205 -10.66 -9.42 7.57
N GLU A 206 -11.17 -10.34 8.39
CA GLU A 206 -10.36 -11.07 9.37
C GLU A 206 -9.34 -11.97 8.68
N ARG A 207 -9.73 -12.67 7.62
CA ARG A 207 -8.81 -13.47 6.79
C ARG A 207 -7.66 -12.60 6.25
N ARG A 208 -7.99 -11.42 5.72
CA ARG A 208 -6.98 -10.44 5.23
C ARG A 208 -6.06 -9.99 6.36
N ARG A 209 -6.61 -9.68 7.54
CA ARG A 209 -5.83 -9.24 8.71
C ARG A 209 -4.81 -10.30 9.14
N VAL A 210 -5.27 -11.54 9.29
CA VAL A 210 -4.39 -12.67 9.68
C VAL A 210 -3.31 -12.90 8.63
N GLY A 211 -3.67 -12.85 7.35
CA GLY A 211 -2.72 -13.00 6.25
C GLY A 211 -1.64 -11.89 6.25
N GLU A 212 -2.03 -10.66 6.54
CA GLU A 212 -1.10 -9.53 6.66
C GLU A 212 -0.17 -9.67 7.86
N GLN A 213 -0.69 -10.02 9.04
CA GLN A 213 0.14 -10.24 10.22
C GLN A 213 1.19 -11.32 9.97
N LYS A 214 0.81 -12.45 9.37
CA LYS A 214 1.77 -13.51 9.02
C LYS A 214 2.87 -13.00 8.09
N ARG A 215 2.51 -12.20 7.06
CA ARG A 215 3.50 -11.62 6.14
C ARG A 215 4.42 -10.62 6.83
N TYR A 216 3.88 -9.75 7.66
CA TYR A 216 4.68 -8.74 8.37
C TYR A 216 5.62 -9.36 9.38
N LYS A 217 5.14 -10.37 10.12
CA LYS A 217 5.99 -11.14 11.04
C LYS A 217 7.13 -11.83 10.29
N SER A 218 6.81 -12.53 9.21
CA SER A 218 7.81 -13.25 8.40
C SER A 218 8.81 -12.34 7.72
N ARG A 219 8.38 -11.16 7.26
CA ARG A 219 9.21 -10.29 6.40
C ARG A 219 9.95 -9.22 7.18
N TYR A 220 9.34 -8.69 8.24
CA TYR A 220 9.86 -7.53 8.97
C TYR A 220 10.04 -7.80 10.47
N GLY A 221 9.65 -8.96 10.97
CA GLY A 221 9.66 -9.26 12.41
C GLY A 221 8.64 -8.45 13.22
N ILE A 222 7.59 -7.92 12.57
CA ILE A 222 6.56 -7.08 13.19
C ILE A 222 5.34 -7.94 13.53
N ASP A 223 4.86 -7.84 14.78
CA ASP A 223 3.62 -8.48 15.26
C ASP A 223 2.39 -7.58 15.15
#